data_06598c556bc25d580d98dd026fb4e7e0
#
_entry.id   06598c556bc25d580d98dd026fb4e7e0
#
_cell.length_a   1.000
_cell.length_b   1.000
_cell.length_c   1.000
_cell.angle_alpha   90.00
_cell.angle_beta   90.00
_cell.angle_gamma   90.00
#
_symmetry.space_group_name_H-M   'P 1'
#
loop_
_entity.id
_entity.type
_entity.pdbx_description
1 polymer ?
#
loop_
_entity_poly.entity_id
_entity_poly.type
_entity_poly.pdbx_seq_one_letter_code
_entity_poly.pdbx_strand_id
1 'polypeptide(L)'
;MGGHLFLFRDGEIKMSIITQMVLPFSAGVAGNWYHTLTNSSTVNVNALLKDSSSKLCPIIHWNAIWHHRIATEIATQIFDGLRVQEDLVQKYRKKYLRMFSTLPLKSNKSFSYYVGACSLDAITKNYDKTNLERLQSITEELSCDGCFIEGTHYSIYCTETIGRAFSLLDQFYGQDEVWILIKERIGFVTKWQRRVSNTEGVVASIGDSWYEEVKPIDEEGVYEYLDMTIHRISKWVIIQNHRKSKFALHEHPHLDEVLIAYGDKWIVQGSGMPSYKQVMANPLKWRRPRNHFISEGVYDIPWLWRLRKKENRSRSVVTNENVIRIIDSGYKTIRWPIDDGVRYIATSTKVQWVYNGCKFTCSGEIDAIQEDFAYQSVRYREEKKIRVVRIQGKNLQTSVEPCL
;
A
#
# COMPACT_ATOMS: atom_id res chain seq x y z
N MET A 1 2.34 -26.12 10.29
CA MET A 1 3.66 -25.50 10.30
C MET A 1 4.19 -25.45 8.87
N GLY A 2 3.94 -24.38 8.16
CA GLY A 2 4.49 -24.11 6.83
C GLY A 2 5.41 -22.90 6.94
N GLY A 3 6.56 -23.08 7.60
CA GLY A 3 7.55 -22.05 7.68
C GLY A 3 8.13 -21.78 6.30
N HIS A 4 8.23 -20.52 5.90
CA HIS A 4 9.08 -20.11 4.80
C HIS A 4 10.51 -20.48 5.19
N LEU A 5 10.99 -21.62 4.75
CA LEU A 5 12.41 -21.99 4.88
C LEU A 5 13.18 -21.09 3.91
N PHE A 6 13.64 -19.95 4.39
CA PHE A 6 14.70 -19.21 3.73
C PHE A 6 16.02 -19.90 4.09
N LEU A 7 16.50 -20.77 3.22
CA LEU A 7 17.84 -21.31 3.32
C LEU A 7 18.83 -20.24 2.88
N PHE A 8 19.55 -19.67 3.85
CA PHE A 8 20.71 -18.84 3.58
C PHE A 8 21.91 -19.75 3.29
N ARG A 9 22.39 -19.75 2.09
CA ARG A 9 23.71 -20.23 1.75
C ARG A 9 24.37 -19.16 0.89
N ASP A 10 25.54 -18.70 1.30
CA ASP A 10 26.38 -17.74 0.57
C ASP A 10 25.74 -16.36 0.29
N GLY A 11 24.90 -15.85 1.20
CA GLY A 11 24.33 -14.50 1.13
C GLY A 11 23.21 -14.31 0.10
N GLU A 12 22.80 -15.32 -0.65
CA GLU A 12 21.70 -15.28 -1.57
C GLU A 12 20.41 -15.87 -0.98
N ILE A 13 19.29 -15.15 -1.13
CA ILE A 13 17.95 -15.67 -0.79
C ILE A 13 17.50 -16.56 -1.95
N LYS A 14 17.64 -17.86 -1.80
CA LYS A 14 17.05 -18.83 -2.73
C LYS A 14 15.63 -19.14 -2.31
N MET A 15 14.63 -18.67 -3.06
CA MET A 15 13.29 -19.22 -2.98
C MET A 15 13.32 -20.68 -3.44
N SER A 16 12.58 -21.57 -2.75
CA SER A 16 12.52 -22.95 -3.17
C SER A 16 12.01 -23.06 -4.63
N ILE A 17 12.57 -23.97 -5.40
CA ILE A 17 12.18 -24.21 -6.80
C ILE A 17 10.66 -24.46 -6.91
N ILE A 18 10.07 -25.12 -5.91
CA ILE A 18 8.63 -25.35 -5.82
C ILE A 18 7.85 -24.03 -5.74
N THR A 19 8.29 -23.07 -4.93
CA THR A 19 7.65 -21.75 -4.82
C THR A 19 7.74 -20.96 -6.13
N GLN A 20 8.88 -21.05 -6.82
CA GLN A 20 9.08 -20.37 -8.10
C GLN A 20 8.24 -20.96 -9.25
N MET A 21 8.03 -22.28 -9.29
CA MET A 21 7.27 -22.93 -10.36
C MET A 21 5.75 -22.89 -10.14
N VAL A 22 5.30 -22.99 -8.89
CA VAL A 22 3.89 -23.18 -8.56
C VAL A 22 3.12 -21.85 -8.43
N LEU A 23 3.75 -20.80 -7.89
CA LEU A 23 3.10 -19.50 -7.72
C LEU A 23 2.62 -18.85 -9.04
N PRO A 24 3.45 -18.80 -10.10
CA PRO A 24 3.00 -18.24 -11.37
C PRO A 24 1.84 -19.01 -12.01
N PHE A 25 1.85 -20.34 -11.89
CA PHE A 25 0.80 -21.19 -12.45
C PHE A 25 -0.53 -20.99 -11.73
N SER A 26 -0.54 -21.03 -10.40
CA SER A 26 -1.76 -20.84 -9.62
C SER A 26 -2.35 -19.44 -9.76
N ALA A 27 -1.50 -18.41 -9.80
CA ALA A 27 -1.91 -17.02 -10.01
C ALA A 27 -2.49 -16.82 -11.43
N GLY A 28 -1.91 -17.43 -12.45
CA GLY A 28 -2.41 -17.36 -13.82
C GLY A 28 -3.79 -17.98 -13.98
N VAL A 29 -4.00 -19.17 -13.42
CA VAL A 29 -5.29 -19.86 -13.46
C VAL A 29 -6.37 -19.08 -12.72
N ALA A 30 -6.08 -18.62 -11.50
CA ALA A 30 -7.02 -17.82 -10.72
C ALA A 30 -7.32 -16.45 -11.36
N GLY A 31 -6.31 -15.80 -11.93
CA GLY A 31 -6.49 -14.55 -12.65
C GLY A 31 -7.41 -14.69 -13.86
N ASN A 32 -7.24 -15.76 -14.65
CA ASN A 32 -8.11 -16.07 -15.78
C ASN A 32 -9.57 -16.29 -15.33
N TRP A 33 -9.80 -17.02 -14.26
CA TRP A 33 -11.15 -17.22 -13.71
C TRP A 33 -11.76 -15.90 -13.24
N TYR A 34 -11.00 -15.07 -12.54
CA TYR A 34 -11.46 -13.75 -12.08
C TYR A 34 -11.86 -12.86 -13.26
N HIS A 35 -11.01 -12.72 -14.27
CA HIS A 35 -11.32 -11.94 -15.46
C HIS A 35 -12.52 -12.48 -16.23
N THR A 36 -12.68 -13.79 -16.28
CA THR A 36 -13.84 -14.41 -16.89
C THR A 36 -15.14 -14.05 -16.14
N LEU A 37 -15.11 -14.09 -14.79
CA LEU A 37 -16.26 -13.74 -13.96
C LEU A 37 -16.66 -12.26 -14.08
N THR A 38 -15.67 -11.36 -14.13
CA THR A 38 -15.92 -9.91 -14.10
C THR A 38 -16.26 -9.32 -15.47
N ASN A 39 -15.78 -9.95 -16.55
CA ASN A 39 -15.89 -9.39 -17.91
C ASN A 39 -16.86 -10.12 -18.84
N SER A 40 -17.50 -11.20 -18.40
CA SER A 40 -18.40 -11.99 -19.25
C SER A 40 -19.78 -12.12 -18.63
N SER A 41 -20.79 -11.63 -19.34
CA SER A 41 -22.21 -11.83 -19.00
C SER A 41 -22.71 -13.27 -19.19
N THR A 42 -21.90 -14.16 -19.74
CA THR A 42 -22.29 -15.53 -20.16
C THR A 42 -21.53 -16.65 -19.46
N VAL A 43 -20.82 -16.37 -18.36
CA VAL A 43 -20.05 -17.39 -17.63
C VAL A 43 -20.99 -18.41 -17.00
N ASN A 44 -20.75 -19.67 -17.30
CA ASN A 44 -21.39 -20.77 -16.58
C ASN A 44 -20.70 -20.93 -15.21
N VAL A 45 -21.23 -20.24 -14.19
CA VAL A 45 -20.68 -20.30 -12.82
C VAL A 45 -20.75 -21.71 -12.23
N ASN A 46 -21.72 -22.54 -12.62
CA ASN A 46 -21.77 -23.95 -12.18
C ASN A 46 -20.55 -24.73 -12.70
N ALA A 47 -20.16 -24.51 -13.96
CA ALA A 47 -18.93 -25.11 -14.51
C ALA A 47 -17.69 -24.62 -13.79
N LEU A 48 -17.63 -23.31 -13.52
CA LEU A 48 -16.53 -22.70 -12.77
C LEU A 48 -16.43 -23.23 -11.33
N LEU A 49 -17.54 -23.34 -10.61
CA LEU A 49 -17.60 -23.91 -9.27
C LEU A 49 -17.15 -25.37 -9.25
N LYS A 50 -17.59 -26.14 -10.24
CA LYS A 50 -17.17 -27.55 -10.40
C LYS A 50 -15.68 -27.65 -10.66
N ASP A 51 -15.13 -26.82 -11.55
CA ASP A 51 -13.71 -26.78 -11.87
C ASP A 51 -12.88 -26.28 -10.67
N SER A 52 -13.27 -25.17 -10.05
CA SER A 52 -12.62 -24.63 -8.85
C SER A 52 -12.62 -25.61 -7.69
N SER A 53 -13.77 -26.28 -7.42
CA SER A 53 -13.85 -27.27 -6.33
C SER A 53 -12.95 -28.48 -6.56
N SER A 54 -12.70 -28.86 -7.82
CA SER A 54 -11.80 -29.97 -8.14
C SER A 54 -10.32 -29.59 -8.10
N LYS A 55 -9.99 -28.37 -8.54
CA LYS A 55 -8.60 -27.91 -8.73
C LYS A 55 -8.03 -27.15 -7.54
N LEU A 56 -8.85 -26.69 -6.59
CA LEU A 56 -8.35 -26.02 -5.40
C LEU A 56 -7.42 -26.92 -4.59
N CYS A 57 -6.17 -26.55 -4.51
CA CYS A 57 -5.16 -27.22 -3.68
C CYS A 57 -4.71 -26.25 -2.56
N PRO A 58 -4.91 -26.58 -1.27
CA PRO A 58 -4.57 -25.70 -0.15
C PRO A 58 -3.14 -25.17 -0.17
N ILE A 59 -2.18 -26.00 -0.59
CA ILE A 59 -0.76 -25.67 -0.59
C ILE A 59 -0.42 -24.70 -1.75
N ILE A 60 -1.02 -24.93 -2.91
CA ILE A 60 -0.68 -24.23 -4.16
C ILE A 60 -1.43 -22.90 -4.29
N HIS A 61 -2.72 -22.89 -3.91
CA HIS A 61 -3.60 -21.75 -4.14
C HIS A 61 -3.57 -20.70 -3.03
N TRP A 62 -2.93 -21.00 -1.92
CA TRP A 62 -2.81 -20.13 -0.79
C TRP A 62 -2.26 -18.73 -1.11
N ASN A 63 -1.33 -18.63 -2.03
CA ASN A 63 -0.73 -17.35 -2.42
C ASN A 63 -1.46 -16.63 -3.56
N ALA A 64 -2.48 -17.25 -4.13
CA ALA A 64 -3.21 -16.63 -5.22
C ALA A 64 -4.34 -15.76 -4.70
N ILE A 65 -4.03 -14.49 -4.45
CA ILE A 65 -4.96 -13.45 -4.01
C ILE A 65 -6.27 -13.42 -4.83
N TRP A 66 -6.21 -13.79 -6.10
CA TRP A 66 -7.34 -13.91 -7.00
C TRP A 66 -8.38 -14.95 -6.57
N HIS A 67 -7.99 -16.03 -5.89
CA HIS A 67 -8.94 -17.02 -5.37
C HIS A 67 -9.86 -16.42 -4.30
N HIS A 68 -9.35 -15.46 -3.54
CA HIS A 68 -10.14 -14.80 -2.51
C HIS A 68 -11.16 -13.85 -3.14
N ARG A 69 -10.75 -13.11 -4.16
CA ARG A 69 -11.68 -12.28 -4.97
C ARG A 69 -12.71 -13.13 -5.71
N ILE A 70 -12.35 -14.30 -6.22
CA ILE A 70 -13.28 -15.22 -6.88
C ILE A 70 -14.38 -15.65 -5.91
N ALA A 71 -14.06 -16.02 -4.67
CA ALA A 71 -15.05 -16.42 -3.68
C ALA A 71 -16.05 -15.29 -3.39
N THR A 72 -15.54 -14.07 -3.20
CA THR A 72 -16.35 -12.88 -3.02
C THR A 72 -17.24 -12.62 -4.24
N GLU A 73 -16.70 -12.68 -5.45
CA GLU A 73 -17.42 -12.42 -6.69
C GLU A 73 -18.53 -13.45 -6.97
N ILE A 74 -18.24 -14.74 -6.79
CA ILE A 74 -19.23 -15.80 -6.91
C ILE A 74 -20.38 -15.56 -5.94
N ALA A 75 -20.07 -15.27 -4.68
CA ALA A 75 -21.08 -15.03 -3.66
C ALA A 75 -21.94 -13.82 -3.99
N THR A 76 -21.35 -12.72 -4.47
CA THR A 76 -22.07 -11.53 -4.84
C THR A 76 -22.97 -11.76 -6.05
N GLN A 77 -22.49 -12.45 -7.08
CA GLN A 77 -23.32 -12.75 -8.26
C GLN A 77 -24.51 -13.66 -7.92
N ILE A 78 -24.33 -14.63 -7.01
CA ILE A 78 -25.45 -15.46 -6.52
C ILE A 78 -26.46 -14.59 -5.75
N PHE A 79 -25.97 -13.69 -4.91
CA PHE A 79 -26.81 -12.71 -4.20
C PHE A 79 -27.60 -11.81 -5.16
N ASP A 80 -26.96 -11.37 -6.24
CA ASP A 80 -27.57 -10.55 -7.31
C ASP A 80 -28.56 -11.35 -8.20
N GLY A 81 -28.83 -12.60 -7.87
CA GLY A 81 -29.86 -13.44 -8.50
C GLY A 81 -29.34 -14.51 -9.45
N LEU A 82 -28.04 -14.72 -9.55
CA LEU A 82 -27.50 -15.81 -10.36
C LEU A 82 -27.91 -17.18 -9.81
N ARG A 83 -28.57 -18.00 -10.64
CA ARG A 83 -28.97 -19.35 -10.25
C ARG A 83 -27.81 -20.33 -10.36
N VAL A 84 -27.48 -20.99 -9.27
CA VAL A 84 -26.44 -22.01 -9.19
C VAL A 84 -26.95 -23.25 -8.46
N GLN A 85 -26.27 -24.39 -8.65
CA GLN A 85 -26.53 -25.61 -7.89
C GLN A 85 -26.02 -25.44 -6.46
N GLU A 86 -26.89 -25.53 -5.48
CA GLU A 86 -26.58 -25.29 -4.07
C GLU A 86 -25.49 -26.23 -3.52
N ASP A 87 -25.54 -27.50 -3.91
CA ASP A 87 -24.54 -28.51 -3.53
C ASP A 87 -23.12 -28.16 -4.01
N LEU A 88 -22.98 -27.54 -5.19
CA LEU A 88 -21.70 -27.06 -5.69
C LEU A 88 -21.17 -25.89 -4.86
N VAL A 89 -22.03 -24.96 -4.44
CA VAL A 89 -21.66 -23.83 -3.59
C VAL A 89 -21.21 -24.34 -2.23
N GLN A 90 -21.95 -25.23 -1.60
CA GLN A 90 -21.59 -25.85 -0.32
C GLN A 90 -20.24 -26.60 -0.39
N LYS A 91 -20.02 -27.34 -1.48
CA LYS A 91 -18.78 -28.06 -1.73
C LYS A 91 -17.59 -27.11 -1.91
N TYR A 92 -17.81 -26.03 -2.66
CA TYR A 92 -16.80 -24.98 -2.85
C TYR A 92 -16.46 -24.30 -1.53
N ARG A 93 -17.46 -23.86 -0.74
CA ARG A 93 -17.28 -23.27 0.58
C ARG A 93 -16.46 -24.20 1.49
N LYS A 94 -16.86 -25.46 1.64
CA LYS A 94 -16.16 -26.43 2.49
C LYS A 94 -14.69 -26.57 2.10
N LYS A 95 -14.38 -26.55 0.81
CA LYS A 95 -13.02 -26.65 0.31
C LYS A 95 -12.25 -25.34 0.52
N TYR A 96 -12.88 -24.20 0.28
CA TYR A 96 -12.32 -22.87 0.49
C TYR A 96 -11.90 -22.67 1.94
N LEU A 97 -12.76 -22.95 2.90
CA LEU A 97 -12.46 -22.82 4.33
C LEU A 97 -11.31 -23.70 4.81
N ARG A 98 -11.10 -24.87 4.19
CA ARG A 98 -9.95 -25.74 4.50
C ARG A 98 -8.61 -25.17 4.04
N MET A 99 -8.60 -24.28 3.06
CA MET A 99 -7.35 -23.72 2.54
C MET A 99 -6.59 -22.86 3.55
N PHE A 100 -7.31 -22.27 4.50
CA PHE A 100 -6.76 -21.24 5.37
C PHE A 100 -6.77 -21.56 6.88
N SER A 101 -7.30 -22.71 7.27
CA SER A 101 -7.37 -23.09 8.69
C SER A 101 -6.03 -23.10 9.43
N THR A 102 -4.90 -22.91 8.71
CA THR A 102 -3.53 -23.00 9.24
C THR A 102 -2.73 -21.72 9.15
N LEU A 103 -3.32 -20.57 8.71
CA LEU A 103 -2.54 -19.38 8.43
C LEU A 103 -2.65 -18.29 9.49
N PRO A 104 -1.51 -17.94 10.11
CA PRO A 104 -1.44 -16.88 11.11
C PRO A 104 -1.13 -15.49 10.54
N LEU A 105 -1.07 -15.31 9.20
CA LEU A 105 -0.61 -14.05 8.62
C LEU A 105 -1.73 -13.02 8.55
N LYS A 106 -1.58 -11.93 9.26
CA LYS A 106 -2.40 -10.73 9.17
C LYS A 106 -1.88 -9.88 8.01
N SER A 107 -2.63 -9.88 6.90
CA SER A 107 -2.25 -9.24 5.65
C SER A 107 -3.48 -8.99 4.77
N ASN A 108 -3.32 -8.21 3.72
CA ASN A 108 -4.34 -8.02 2.68
C ASN A 108 -4.90 -9.35 2.14
N LYS A 109 -4.07 -10.39 2.07
CA LYS A 109 -4.48 -11.74 1.63
C LYS A 109 -5.44 -12.38 2.61
N SER A 110 -5.12 -12.33 3.91
CA SER A 110 -5.99 -12.85 4.96
C SER A 110 -7.28 -12.07 5.05
N PHE A 111 -7.21 -10.74 4.90
CA PHE A 111 -8.40 -9.89 4.82
C PHE A 111 -9.32 -10.34 3.69
N SER A 112 -8.81 -10.43 2.46
CA SER A 112 -9.59 -10.85 1.30
C SER A 112 -10.14 -12.27 1.44
N TYR A 113 -9.37 -13.17 2.07
CA TYR A 113 -9.82 -14.52 2.38
C TYR A 113 -11.05 -14.52 3.29
N TYR A 114 -11.01 -13.78 4.40
CA TYR A 114 -12.15 -13.76 5.33
C TYR A 114 -13.35 -12.98 4.78
N VAL A 115 -13.15 -11.98 3.93
CA VAL A 115 -14.26 -11.40 3.15
C VAL A 115 -14.92 -12.47 2.28
N GLY A 116 -14.14 -13.28 1.57
CA GLY A 116 -14.66 -14.40 0.77
C GLY A 116 -15.35 -15.47 1.62
N ALA A 117 -14.78 -15.83 2.78
CA ALA A 117 -15.36 -16.78 3.71
C ALA A 117 -16.73 -16.31 4.24
N CYS A 118 -16.79 -15.06 4.75
CA CYS A 118 -18.04 -14.47 5.23
C CYS A 118 -19.09 -14.35 4.11
N SER A 119 -18.65 -14.03 2.88
CA SER A 119 -19.54 -13.95 1.72
C SER A 119 -20.14 -15.32 1.36
N LEU A 120 -19.32 -16.39 1.41
CA LEU A 120 -19.80 -17.76 1.20
C LEU A 120 -20.71 -18.22 2.35
N ASP A 121 -20.42 -17.83 3.58
CA ASP A 121 -21.30 -18.10 4.73
C ASP A 121 -22.67 -17.46 4.53
N ALA A 122 -22.69 -16.21 4.07
CA ALA A 122 -23.93 -15.46 3.83
C ALA A 122 -24.83 -16.14 2.78
N ILE A 123 -24.28 -16.49 1.60
CA ILE A 123 -25.10 -17.12 0.53
C ILE A 123 -25.50 -18.55 0.85
N THR A 124 -24.75 -19.26 1.69
CA THR A 124 -25.09 -20.62 2.15
C THR A 124 -25.90 -20.64 3.43
N LYS A 125 -26.23 -19.44 3.98
CA LYS A 125 -26.94 -19.26 5.25
C LYS A 125 -26.30 -19.97 6.44
N ASN A 126 -24.97 -20.10 6.40
CA ASN A 126 -24.19 -20.67 7.48
C ASN A 126 -23.53 -19.53 8.26
N TYR A 127 -24.08 -19.19 9.41
CA TYR A 127 -23.47 -18.21 10.28
C TYR A 127 -22.26 -18.84 10.99
N ASP A 128 -21.06 -18.41 10.62
CA ASP A 128 -19.81 -18.75 11.32
C ASP A 128 -19.22 -17.50 11.95
N LYS A 129 -19.50 -17.32 13.23
CA LYS A 129 -19.01 -16.18 14.01
C LYS A 129 -17.48 -16.09 14.01
N THR A 130 -16.79 -17.22 13.96
CA THR A 130 -15.33 -17.29 13.95
C THR A 130 -14.74 -16.60 12.72
N ASN A 131 -15.35 -16.75 11.53
CA ASN A 131 -14.89 -16.07 10.31
C ASN A 131 -15.06 -14.56 10.41
N LEU A 132 -16.18 -14.10 10.97
CA LEU A 132 -16.47 -12.69 11.14
C LEU A 132 -15.52 -12.03 12.17
N GLU A 133 -15.31 -12.68 13.33
CA GLU A 133 -14.37 -12.21 14.38
C GLU A 133 -12.92 -12.15 13.86
N ARG A 134 -12.53 -13.10 13.01
CA ARG A 134 -11.21 -13.08 12.38
C ARG A 134 -11.09 -11.95 11.36
N LEU A 135 -12.14 -11.68 10.57
CA LEU A 135 -12.16 -10.53 9.66
C LEU A 135 -12.01 -9.22 10.46
N GLN A 136 -12.73 -9.08 11.59
CA GLN A 136 -12.59 -7.92 12.48
C GLN A 136 -11.15 -7.78 12.99
N SER A 137 -10.59 -8.84 13.58
CA SER A 137 -9.23 -8.81 14.13
C SER A 137 -8.18 -8.42 13.08
N ILE A 138 -8.32 -8.89 11.84
CA ILE A 138 -7.41 -8.53 10.74
C ILE A 138 -7.63 -7.08 10.33
N THR A 139 -8.88 -6.64 10.24
CA THR A 139 -9.21 -5.26 9.88
C THR A 139 -8.63 -4.28 10.90
N GLU A 140 -8.76 -4.57 12.18
CA GLU A 140 -8.20 -3.76 13.26
C GLU A 140 -6.67 -3.71 13.21
N GLU A 141 -6.00 -4.83 12.94
CA GLU A 141 -4.54 -4.86 12.89
C GLU A 141 -3.98 -4.15 11.66
N LEU A 142 -4.65 -4.24 10.51
CA LEU A 142 -4.24 -3.56 9.28
C LEU A 142 -4.54 -2.05 9.32
N SER A 143 -5.45 -1.61 10.18
CA SER A 143 -5.93 -0.23 10.22
C SER A 143 -6.19 0.29 11.65
N CYS A 144 -5.26 0.05 12.56
CA CYS A 144 -5.45 0.29 14.01
C CYS A 144 -5.98 1.69 14.37
N ASP A 145 -5.57 2.72 13.64
CA ASP A 145 -5.98 4.12 13.82
C ASP A 145 -6.67 4.73 12.58
N GLY A 146 -7.03 3.89 11.59
CA GLY A 146 -7.58 4.30 10.30
C GLY A 146 -6.54 4.39 9.19
N CYS A 147 -5.26 4.51 9.51
CA CYS A 147 -4.17 4.40 8.56
C CYS A 147 -3.91 2.92 8.21
N PHE A 148 -3.73 2.62 6.93
CA PHE A 148 -3.53 1.23 6.49
C PHE A 148 -2.04 0.88 6.41
N ILE A 149 -1.59 -0.05 7.24
CA ILE A 149 -0.16 -0.34 7.44
C ILE A 149 0.58 -0.93 6.23
N GLU A 150 -0.11 -1.54 5.27
CA GLU A 150 0.49 -2.07 4.04
C GLU A 150 0.57 -1.04 2.90
N GLY A 151 0.14 0.20 3.15
CA GLY A 151 0.20 1.29 2.18
C GLY A 151 -1.08 1.49 1.38
N THR A 152 -1.02 2.45 0.45
CA THR A 152 -2.22 2.97 -0.23
C THR A 152 -2.86 1.98 -1.19
N HIS A 153 -2.07 1.29 -2.03
CA HIS A 153 -2.62 0.31 -2.97
C HIS A 153 -3.38 -0.81 -2.25
N TYR A 154 -2.80 -1.41 -1.21
CA TYR A 154 -3.44 -2.51 -0.51
C TYR A 154 -4.64 -2.07 0.32
N SER A 155 -4.65 -0.82 0.78
CA SER A 155 -5.84 -0.26 1.42
C SER A 155 -7.02 -0.18 0.44
N ILE A 156 -6.79 0.35 -0.77
CA ILE A 156 -7.81 0.43 -1.83
C ILE A 156 -8.26 -0.97 -2.24
N TYR A 157 -7.31 -1.88 -2.47
CA TYR A 157 -7.62 -3.28 -2.76
C TYR A 157 -8.53 -3.92 -1.71
N CYS A 158 -8.30 -3.70 -0.41
CA CYS A 158 -9.11 -4.25 0.66
C CYS A 158 -10.50 -3.60 0.72
N THR A 159 -10.57 -2.27 0.61
CA THR A 159 -11.87 -1.56 0.62
C THR A 159 -12.73 -1.88 -0.60
N GLU A 160 -12.14 -2.06 -1.78
CA GLU A 160 -12.85 -2.56 -2.97
C GLU A 160 -13.35 -3.99 -2.78
N THR A 161 -12.52 -4.87 -2.19
CA THR A 161 -12.90 -6.28 -1.99
C THR A 161 -14.11 -6.40 -1.07
N ILE A 162 -14.12 -5.70 0.07
CA ILE A 162 -15.27 -5.71 0.98
C ILE A 162 -16.45 -4.90 0.40
N GLY A 163 -16.18 -3.80 -0.32
CA GLY A 163 -17.19 -3.00 -0.99
C GLY A 163 -18.00 -3.80 -2.01
N ARG A 164 -17.34 -4.72 -2.72
CA ARG A 164 -17.99 -5.63 -3.67
C ARG A 164 -19.01 -6.57 -3.01
N ALA A 165 -18.73 -7.03 -1.80
CA ALA A 165 -19.62 -7.90 -1.03
C ALA A 165 -20.53 -7.14 -0.03
N PHE A 166 -20.43 -5.82 0.04
CA PHE A 166 -21.01 -5.04 1.13
C PHE A 166 -22.50 -5.28 1.32
N SER A 167 -23.30 -5.20 0.26
CA SER A 167 -24.75 -5.40 0.32
C SER A 167 -25.12 -6.81 0.80
N LEU A 168 -24.40 -7.83 0.34
CA LEU A 168 -24.59 -9.20 0.78
C LEU A 168 -24.25 -9.35 2.29
N LEU A 169 -23.10 -8.85 2.71
CA LEU A 169 -22.66 -8.97 4.10
C LEU A 169 -23.52 -8.14 5.04
N ASP A 170 -23.94 -6.94 4.63
CA ASP A 170 -24.80 -6.07 5.42
C ASP A 170 -26.22 -6.66 5.58
N GLN A 171 -26.75 -7.29 4.53
CA GLN A 171 -28.04 -7.99 4.62
C GLN A 171 -27.98 -9.19 5.58
N PHE A 172 -26.87 -9.90 5.61
CA PHE A 172 -26.72 -11.11 6.41
C PHE A 172 -26.26 -10.85 7.84
N TYR A 173 -25.30 -9.92 8.03
CA TYR A 173 -24.69 -9.61 9.32
C TYR A 173 -25.07 -8.23 9.87
N GLY A 174 -25.95 -7.48 9.25
CA GLY A 174 -26.16 -6.05 9.48
C GLY A 174 -26.46 -5.65 10.93
N GLN A 175 -27.03 -6.56 11.73
CA GLN A 175 -27.31 -6.36 13.16
C GLN A 175 -26.22 -6.93 14.09
N ASP A 176 -25.18 -7.58 13.54
CA ASP A 176 -24.10 -8.14 14.34
C ASP A 176 -23.13 -7.04 14.76
N GLU A 177 -22.82 -6.96 16.06
CA GLU A 177 -21.92 -5.95 16.62
C GLU A 177 -20.51 -6.01 15.98
N VAL A 178 -20.03 -7.22 15.66
CA VAL A 178 -18.74 -7.41 15.01
C VAL A 178 -18.74 -6.81 13.61
N TRP A 179 -19.84 -6.99 12.86
CA TRP A 179 -19.99 -6.38 11.53
C TRP A 179 -20.07 -4.85 11.59
N ILE A 180 -20.75 -4.30 12.59
CA ILE A 180 -20.82 -2.85 12.81
C ILE A 180 -19.42 -2.28 13.03
N LEU A 181 -18.60 -2.92 13.85
CA LEU A 181 -17.21 -2.51 14.10
C LEU A 181 -16.34 -2.60 12.83
N ILE A 182 -16.52 -3.64 12.01
CA ILE A 182 -15.82 -3.76 10.71
C ILE A 182 -16.21 -2.59 9.81
N LYS A 183 -17.50 -2.28 9.68
CA LYS A 183 -17.99 -1.15 8.85
C LYS A 183 -17.38 0.18 9.28
N GLU A 184 -17.38 0.44 10.58
CA GLU A 184 -16.79 1.66 11.14
C GLU A 184 -15.31 1.76 10.79
N ARG A 185 -14.56 0.68 10.97
CA ARG A 185 -13.13 0.64 10.68
C ARG A 185 -12.83 0.85 9.19
N ILE A 186 -13.60 0.23 8.30
CA ILE A 186 -13.49 0.44 6.86
C ILE A 186 -13.82 1.88 6.46
N GLY A 187 -14.77 2.51 7.16
CA GLY A 187 -15.07 3.94 7.01
C GLY A 187 -13.87 4.82 7.34
N PHE A 188 -13.15 4.53 8.41
CA PHE A 188 -11.90 5.26 8.77
C PHE A 188 -10.82 5.07 7.71
N VAL A 189 -10.61 3.85 7.22
CA VAL A 189 -9.63 3.58 6.13
C VAL A 189 -10.00 4.35 4.87
N THR A 190 -11.27 4.34 4.47
CA THR A 190 -11.74 5.09 3.28
C THR A 190 -11.52 6.60 3.45
N LYS A 191 -11.74 7.12 4.65
CA LYS A 191 -11.48 8.53 4.95
C LYS A 191 -9.98 8.85 4.90
N TRP A 192 -9.13 7.96 5.41
CA TRP A 192 -7.69 8.09 5.31
C TRP A 192 -7.20 8.08 3.85
N GLN A 193 -7.69 7.16 3.00
CA GLN A 193 -7.35 7.12 1.57
C GLN A 193 -7.61 8.47 0.89
N ARG A 194 -8.75 9.09 1.20
CA ARG A 194 -9.12 10.41 0.67
C ARG A 194 -8.24 11.54 1.23
N ARG A 195 -7.77 11.44 2.46
CA ARG A 195 -6.88 12.42 3.08
C ARG A 195 -5.46 12.36 2.54
N VAL A 196 -4.98 11.18 2.14
CA VAL A 196 -3.67 10.98 1.49
C VAL A 196 -3.73 11.17 -0.04
N SER A 197 -4.78 11.74 -0.59
CA SER A 197 -4.89 12.08 -2.00
C SER A 197 -4.72 13.59 -2.22
N ASN A 198 -4.30 13.98 -3.44
CA ASN A 198 -4.28 15.38 -3.87
C ASN A 198 -5.72 15.90 -4.14
N THR A 199 -5.88 17.12 -4.68
CA THR A 199 -7.18 17.73 -4.92
C THR A 199 -8.02 17.02 -5.99
N GLU A 200 -7.40 16.28 -6.90
CA GLU A 200 -8.06 15.48 -7.92
C GLU A 200 -8.32 14.04 -7.48
N GLY A 201 -7.91 13.67 -6.27
CA GLY A 201 -8.11 12.33 -5.74
C GLY A 201 -6.99 11.34 -6.06
N VAL A 202 -5.89 11.77 -6.68
CA VAL A 202 -4.73 10.92 -6.92
C VAL A 202 -4.02 10.64 -5.61
N VAL A 203 -3.94 9.37 -5.24
CA VAL A 203 -3.44 8.92 -3.94
C VAL A 203 -1.91 8.94 -3.88
N ALA A 204 -1.34 9.30 -2.74
CA ALA A 204 0.10 9.22 -2.50
C ALA A 204 0.63 7.79 -2.65
N SER A 205 1.81 7.64 -3.25
CA SER A 205 2.50 6.34 -3.31
C SER A 205 3.15 6.01 -1.97
N ILE A 206 2.45 5.26 -1.12
CA ILE A 206 2.92 4.78 0.17
C ILE A 206 2.99 3.26 0.12
N GLY A 207 4.17 2.68 0.40
CA GLY A 207 4.41 1.24 0.29
C GLY A 207 4.47 0.73 -1.15
N ASP A 208 4.17 -0.55 -1.36
CA ASP A 208 4.06 -1.17 -2.69
C ASP A 208 2.81 -0.62 -3.41
N SER A 209 2.89 0.56 -3.98
CA SER A 209 1.78 1.27 -4.61
C SER A 209 2.12 1.81 -5.99
N TRP A 210 1.10 2.16 -6.76
CA TRP A 210 1.18 2.84 -8.04
C TRP A 210 0.07 3.89 -8.14
N TYR A 211 -0.12 4.46 -9.32
CA TYR A 211 -1.17 5.45 -9.56
C TYR A 211 -2.56 4.87 -9.32
N GLU A 212 -3.28 5.46 -8.39
CA GLU A 212 -4.67 5.15 -8.07
C GLU A 212 -5.42 6.42 -7.74
N GLU A 213 -6.73 6.39 -7.94
CA GLU A 213 -7.62 7.50 -7.68
C GLU A 213 -8.72 7.11 -6.70
N VAL A 214 -9.07 8.05 -5.85
CA VAL A 214 -10.21 7.96 -4.94
C VAL A 214 -11.06 9.22 -5.08
N LYS A 215 -12.30 9.18 -4.61
CA LYS A 215 -13.11 10.41 -4.57
C LYS A 215 -12.40 11.45 -3.70
N PRO A 216 -12.06 12.64 -4.22
CA PRO A 216 -11.35 13.65 -3.45
C PRO A 216 -12.16 14.12 -2.23
N ILE A 217 -11.47 14.71 -1.26
CA ILE A 217 -12.06 15.28 -0.06
C ILE A 217 -11.68 16.76 0.03
N ASP A 218 -12.66 17.59 0.32
CA ASP A 218 -12.47 19.00 0.59
C ASP A 218 -12.52 19.24 2.11
N GLU A 219 -11.49 18.77 2.79
CA GLU A 219 -11.30 18.95 4.23
C GLU A 219 -9.91 19.56 4.47
N GLU A 220 -9.85 20.68 5.18
CA GLU A 220 -8.60 21.25 5.69
C GLU A 220 -8.37 20.81 7.14
N GLY A 221 -7.10 20.71 7.53
CA GLY A 221 -6.71 20.36 8.89
C GLY A 221 -5.41 19.59 8.97
N VAL A 222 -5.04 19.30 10.22
CA VAL A 222 -3.93 18.42 10.55
C VAL A 222 -4.50 17.13 11.13
N TYR A 223 -4.15 16.01 10.51
CA TYR A 223 -4.64 14.68 10.90
C TYR A 223 -3.48 13.82 11.35
N GLU A 224 -3.50 13.47 12.61
CA GLU A 224 -2.46 12.64 13.22
C GLU A 224 -2.87 11.17 13.23
N TYR A 225 -2.01 10.31 12.72
CA TYR A 225 -2.10 8.86 12.74
C TYR A 225 -0.85 8.31 13.43
N LEU A 226 -0.90 7.04 13.84
CA LEU A 226 0.22 6.36 14.48
C LEU A 226 1.51 6.46 13.63
N ASP A 227 1.38 6.28 12.33
CA ASP A 227 2.52 6.20 11.41
C ASP A 227 2.74 7.46 10.58
N MET A 228 1.83 8.43 10.60
CA MET A 228 1.97 9.63 9.80
C MET A 228 1.16 10.81 10.33
N THR A 229 1.59 12.01 9.96
CA THR A 229 0.79 13.24 10.07
C THR A 229 0.47 13.75 8.67
N ILE A 230 -0.78 14.12 8.42
CA ILE A 230 -1.24 14.67 7.15
C ILE A 230 -1.68 16.10 7.39
N HIS A 231 -1.08 17.05 6.66
CA HIS A 231 -1.50 18.44 6.65
C HIS A 231 -2.23 18.72 5.33
N ARG A 232 -3.45 19.21 5.42
CA ARG A 232 -4.23 19.70 4.28
C ARG A 232 -4.55 21.16 4.49
N ILE A 233 -3.91 22.04 3.74
CA ILE A 233 -4.02 23.50 3.93
C ILE A 233 -4.09 24.14 2.55
N SER A 234 -5.21 24.75 2.21
CA SER A 234 -5.48 25.31 0.89
C SER A 234 -5.21 24.26 -0.21
N LYS A 235 -4.30 24.49 -1.13
CA LYS A 235 -3.92 23.55 -2.19
C LYS A 235 -2.86 22.52 -1.78
N TRP A 236 -2.30 22.62 -0.58
CA TRP A 236 -1.25 21.73 -0.11
C TRP A 236 -1.80 20.46 0.54
N VAL A 237 -1.21 19.34 0.18
CA VAL A 237 -1.30 18.08 0.92
C VAL A 237 0.11 17.62 1.25
N ILE A 238 0.44 17.59 2.54
CA ILE A 238 1.75 17.18 3.01
C ILE A 238 1.58 15.97 3.93
N ILE A 239 2.28 14.90 3.62
CA ILE A 239 2.27 13.66 4.40
C ILE A 239 3.65 13.49 4.98
N GLN A 240 3.75 13.56 6.30
CA GLN A 240 4.97 13.24 7.03
C GLN A 240 4.86 11.84 7.62
N ASN A 241 5.76 10.96 7.26
CA ASN A 241 5.76 9.58 7.71
C ASN A 241 6.63 9.42 8.96
N HIS A 242 6.03 8.96 10.06
CA HIS A 242 6.73 8.79 11.36
C HIS A 242 7.10 7.34 11.66
N ARG A 243 6.37 6.43 11.10
CA ARG A 243 6.46 5.01 11.28
C ARG A 243 6.74 4.52 12.71
N LYS A 244 5.67 4.29 13.41
CA LYS A 244 5.69 3.75 14.78
C LYS A 244 5.12 2.33 14.86
N SER A 245 4.40 1.88 13.83
CA SER A 245 3.76 0.56 13.79
C SER A 245 4.76 -0.58 13.58
N LYS A 246 4.26 -1.79 13.79
CA LYS A 246 4.99 -3.01 13.47
C LYS A 246 5.10 -3.17 11.94
N PHE A 247 6.11 -3.91 11.55
CA PHE A 247 6.38 -4.21 10.14
C PHE A 247 5.19 -4.81 9.39
N ALA A 248 4.92 -4.27 8.20
CA ALA A 248 4.02 -4.82 7.20
C ALA A 248 4.79 -5.33 5.97
N LEU A 249 4.23 -6.35 5.29
CA LEU A 249 4.91 -7.06 4.21
C LEU A 249 5.24 -6.18 2.99
N HIS A 250 4.37 -5.23 2.70
CA HIS A 250 4.44 -4.36 1.52
C HIS A 250 4.99 -2.98 1.79
N GLU A 251 5.63 -2.84 2.90
CA GLU A 251 6.14 -1.59 3.39
C GLU A 251 7.51 -1.24 2.81
N HIS A 252 7.71 0.05 2.59
CA HIS A 252 8.97 0.66 2.20
C HIS A 252 9.60 1.45 3.36
N PRO A 253 10.88 1.83 3.26
CA PRO A 253 11.55 2.63 4.30
C PRO A 253 11.11 4.09 4.25
N HIS A 254 9.88 4.38 4.67
CA HIS A 254 9.29 5.72 4.64
C HIS A 254 9.62 6.58 5.86
N LEU A 255 10.38 6.10 6.84
CA LEU A 255 10.67 6.86 8.05
C LEU A 255 11.22 8.25 7.74
N ASP A 256 10.58 9.28 8.28
CA ASP A 256 10.88 10.70 8.06
C ASP A 256 10.73 11.16 6.59
N GLU A 257 10.12 10.36 5.72
CA GLU A 257 9.77 10.78 4.38
C GLU A 257 8.66 11.83 4.42
N VAL A 258 8.79 12.86 3.60
CA VAL A 258 7.74 13.87 3.40
C VAL A 258 7.28 13.81 1.95
N LEU A 259 6.00 13.52 1.74
CA LEU A 259 5.35 13.56 0.44
C LEU A 259 4.60 14.89 0.34
N ILE A 260 4.64 15.53 -0.83
CA ILE A 260 4.11 16.89 -1.03
C ILE A 260 3.29 16.92 -2.31
N ALA A 261 2.03 17.35 -2.22
CA ALA A 261 1.23 17.73 -3.36
C ALA A 261 0.83 19.21 -3.28
N TYR A 262 0.66 19.82 -4.45
CA TYR A 262 0.09 21.16 -4.61
C TYR A 262 -0.96 21.15 -5.71
N GLY A 263 -2.20 21.42 -5.35
CA GLY A 263 -3.34 21.25 -6.24
C GLY A 263 -3.48 19.81 -6.74
N ASP A 264 -3.53 19.66 -8.05
CA ASP A 264 -3.67 18.37 -8.76
C ASP A 264 -2.36 17.55 -8.88
N LYS A 265 -1.23 18.12 -8.50
CA LYS A 265 0.10 17.53 -8.75
C LYS A 265 0.79 17.07 -7.48
N TRP A 266 1.31 15.86 -7.53
CA TRP A 266 2.32 15.40 -6.59
C TRP A 266 3.68 16.00 -6.95
N ILE A 267 4.21 16.85 -6.07
CA ILE A 267 5.54 17.47 -6.20
C ILE A 267 6.60 16.48 -5.72
N VAL A 268 6.43 15.94 -4.53
CA VAL A 268 7.29 14.88 -3.98
C VAL A 268 6.42 13.68 -3.66
N GLN A 269 6.76 12.53 -4.21
CA GLN A 269 5.99 11.29 -4.08
C GLN A 269 6.93 10.14 -3.70
N GLY A 270 6.41 9.10 -3.07
CA GLY A 270 7.15 7.88 -2.75
C GLY A 270 7.63 7.14 -4.00
N SER A 271 8.53 6.18 -3.82
CA SER A 271 9.12 5.41 -4.93
C SER A 271 8.09 4.58 -5.72
N GLY A 272 6.97 4.20 -5.09
CA GLY A 272 5.99 3.32 -5.69
C GLY A 272 6.55 1.93 -6.03
N MET A 273 5.79 1.18 -6.84
CA MET A 273 6.18 -0.14 -7.32
C MET A 273 5.77 -0.33 -8.79
N PRO A 274 6.72 -0.57 -9.72
CA PRO A 274 6.37 -0.69 -11.15
C PRO A 274 5.61 -1.99 -11.47
N SER A 275 6.06 -3.10 -10.93
CA SER A 275 5.37 -4.40 -10.98
C SER A 275 6.09 -5.42 -10.09
N TYR A 276 5.39 -6.45 -9.62
CA TYR A 276 6.03 -7.54 -8.87
C TYR A 276 7.15 -8.23 -9.65
N LYS A 277 7.00 -8.41 -10.95
CA LYS A 277 8.04 -9.02 -11.79
C LYS A 277 9.32 -8.19 -11.76
N GLN A 278 9.24 -6.88 -11.89
CA GLN A 278 10.39 -5.97 -11.85
C GLN A 278 11.00 -5.88 -10.44
N VAL A 279 10.15 -5.82 -9.40
CA VAL A 279 10.60 -5.81 -8.01
C VAL A 279 11.31 -7.11 -7.64
N MET A 280 10.78 -8.26 -8.04
CA MET A 280 11.40 -9.57 -7.79
C MET A 280 12.70 -9.76 -8.57
N ALA A 281 12.78 -9.21 -9.79
CA ALA A 281 14.01 -9.24 -10.58
C ALA A 281 15.13 -8.38 -9.95
N ASN A 282 14.77 -7.28 -9.29
CA ASN A 282 15.74 -6.41 -8.62
C ASN A 282 15.15 -5.75 -7.36
N PRO A 283 14.93 -6.52 -6.27
CA PRO A 283 14.32 -6.01 -5.04
C PRO A 283 15.17 -4.91 -4.38
N LEU A 284 16.48 -4.97 -4.51
CA LEU A 284 17.39 -3.95 -3.98
C LEU A 284 17.22 -2.60 -4.69
N LYS A 285 16.85 -2.58 -5.95
CA LYS A 285 16.64 -1.35 -6.70
C LYS A 285 15.42 -0.56 -6.17
N TRP A 286 14.29 -1.25 -5.93
CA TRP A 286 13.01 -0.61 -5.65
C TRP A 286 12.77 -0.30 -4.17
N ARG A 287 13.31 -1.11 -3.27
CA ARG A 287 13.13 -0.96 -1.82
C ARG A 287 14.33 -0.32 -1.13
N ARG A 288 15.19 0.37 -1.87
CA ARG A 288 16.31 1.09 -1.26
C ARG A 288 15.87 2.40 -0.64
N PRO A 289 16.39 2.75 0.54
CA PRO A 289 16.14 4.06 1.17
C PRO A 289 16.46 5.25 0.27
N ARG A 290 17.44 5.13 -0.63
CA ARG A 290 17.82 6.20 -1.56
C ARG A 290 16.76 6.53 -2.63
N ASN A 291 15.77 5.66 -2.86
CA ASN A 291 14.64 5.94 -3.76
C ASN A 291 13.56 6.79 -3.05
N HIS A 292 13.67 6.95 -1.75
CA HIS A 292 12.82 7.79 -0.95
C HIS A 292 13.55 9.10 -0.64
N PHE A 293 12.81 10.21 -0.60
CA PHE A 293 13.36 11.52 -0.27
C PHE A 293 13.48 11.69 1.23
N ILE A 294 14.23 10.80 1.83
CA ILE A 294 14.58 10.80 3.24
C ILE A 294 16.02 11.27 3.42
N SER A 295 16.31 11.77 4.58
CA SER A 295 17.65 12.12 4.97
C SER A 295 18.45 10.86 5.33
N GLU A 296 19.69 10.79 4.85
CA GLU A 296 20.66 9.73 5.08
C GLU A 296 20.15 8.29 4.89
N GLY A 297 20.39 7.74 3.73
CA GLY A 297 20.28 6.30 3.49
C GLY A 297 21.37 5.56 4.23
N VAL A 298 21.17 5.29 5.51
CA VAL A 298 22.15 4.59 6.35
C VAL A 298 22.28 3.11 5.95
N TYR A 299 21.27 2.55 5.28
CA TYR A 299 21.28 1.15 4.91
C TYR A 299 20.79 0.95 3.47
N ASP A 300 21.68 0.62 2.58
CA ASP A 300 21.34 0.18 1.22
C ASP A 300 20.65 -1.19 1.19
N ILE A 301 20.56 -1.88 2.31
CA ILE A 301 19.93 -3.18 2.45
C ILE A 301 18.52 -3.01 3.03
N PRO A 302 17.46 -3.40 2.29
CA PRO A 302 16.06 -3.08 2.63
C PRO A 302 15.57 -3.51 4.01
N TRP A 303 16.16 -4.54 4.60
CA TRP A 303 15.74 -5.04 5.92
C TRP A 303 16.55 -4.49 7.10
N LEU A 304 17.75 -3.90 6.86
CA LEU A 304 18.59 -3.33 7.92
C LEU A 304 18.08 -1.99 8.45
N TRP A 305 17.28 -1.25 7.68
CA TRP A 305 16.67 -0.02 8.16
C TRP A 305 15.74 -0.24 9.37
N ARG A 306 15.22 -1.45 9.57
CA ARG A 306 14.43 -1.84 10.75
C ARG A 306 15.23 -1.94 12.03
N LEU A 307 16.56 -2.20 11.91
CA LEU A 307 17.48 -2.31 13.04
C LEU A 307 18.00 -0.93 13.48
N ARG A 308 17.55 0.13 12.81
CA ARG A 308 17.97 1.50 13.14
C ARG A 308 17.66 1.80 14.60
N LYS A 309 18.71 2.05 15.39
CA LYS A 309 18.57 2.60 16.73
C LYS A 309 17.86 3.94 16.61
N LYS A 310 16.95 4.24 17.57
CA LYS A 310 16.30 5.52 17.70
C LYS A 310 17.39 6.59 17.89
N GLU A 311 17.81 7.21 16.79
CA GLU A 311 18.77 8.30 16.84
C GLU A 311 18.01 9.59 17.19
N ASN A 312 18.69 10.56 17.80
CA ASN A 312 18.13 11.88 18.12
C ASN A 312 17.99 12.72 16.84
N ARG A 313 17.21 12.21 15.89
CA ARG A 313 16.92 12.88 14.62
C ARG A 313 15.43 13.07 14.51
N SER A 314 15.04 14.22 14.02
CA SER A 314 13.64 14.51 13.74
C SER A 314 13.52 15.37 12.51
N ARG A 315 12.49 15.16 11.76
CA ARG A 315 12.01 16.03 10.71
C ARG A 315 10.67 16.59 11.15
N SER A 316 10.51 17.88 11.12
CA SER A 316 9.23 18.54 11.41
C SER A 316 8.77 19.35 10.21
N VAL A 317 7.46 19.45 10.04
CA VAL A 317 6.83 20.21 8.97
C VAL A 317 6.05 21.36 9.61
N VAL A 318 6.33 22.57 9.14
CA VAL A 318 5.56 23.77 9.46
C VAL A 318 5.02 24.33 8.16
N THR A 319 3.73 24.53 8.07
CA THR A 319 3.11 24.96 6.82
C THR A 319 2.15 26.14 7.03
N ASN A 320 2.05 26.96 6.00
CA ASN A 320 0.99 27.92 5.80
C ASN A 320 0.50 27.83 4.34
N GLU A 321 -0.46 28.67 3.95
CA GLU A 321 -1.07 28.64 2.62
C GLU A 321 -0.06 28.78 1.45
N ASN A 322 1.08 29.45 1.67
CA ASN A 322 2.02 29.81 0.62
C ASN A 322 3.33 29.01 0.68
N VAL A 323 3.74 28.53 1.85
CA VAL A 323 5.09 27.98 2.06
C VAL A 323 5.03 26.79 2.99
N ILE A 324 5.69 25.70 2.57
CA ILE A 324 6.02 24.56 3.43
C ILE A 324 7.45 24.73 3.91
N ARG A 325 7.68 24.57 5.21
CA ARG A 325 9.02 24.53 5.80
C ARG A 325 9.25 23.18 6.44
N ILE A 326 10.34 22.54 6.07
CA ILE A 326 10.78 21.24 6.57
C ILE A 326 12.07 21.45 7.32
N ILE A 327 12.06 21.19 8.62
CA ILE A 327 13.18 21.40 9.54
C ILE A 327 13.79 20.05 9.88
N ASP A 328 15.05 19.86 9.51
CA ASP A 328 15.81 18.63 9.70
C ASP A 328 16.78 18.76 10.89
N SER A 329 16.39 18.23 12.05
CA SER A 329 17.20 18.26 13.27
C SER A 329 18.03 16.97 13.39
N GLY A 330 19.36 17.12 13.59
CA GLY A 330 20.28 15.98 13.74
C GLY A 330 20.62 15.25 12.45
N TYR A 331 20.09 15.64 11.32
CA TYR A 331 20.46 15.11 10.02
C TYR A 331 21.69 15.81 9.45
N LYS A 332 22.63 15.00 8.92
CA LYS A 332 23.81 15.49 8.22
C LYS A 332 23.63 15.58 6.71
N THR A 333 22.65 14.86 6.17
CA THR A 333 22.40 14.79 4.73
C THR A 333 20.91 14.77 4.48
N ILE A 334 20.44 15.61 3.56
CA ILE A 334 19.06 15.60 3.05
C ILE A 334 19.07 15.41 1.53
N ARG A 335 17.96 14.90 0.98
CA ARG A 335 17.83 14.57 -0.45
C ARG A 335 16.48 15.06 -0.98
N TRP A 336 16.52 15.77 -2.10
CA TRP A 336 15.34 16.30 -2.76
C TRP A 336 15.39 16.12 -4.28
N PRO A 337 14.24 15.95 -4.96
CA PRO A 337 14.21 15.86 -6.41
C PRO A 337 14.57 17.20 -7.07
N ILE A 338 15.08 17.14 -8.29
CA ILE A 338 15.36 18.29 -9.16
C ILE A 338 14.99 17.97 -10.59
N ASP A 339 14.41 18.91 -11.33
CA ASP A 339 14.05 18.73 -12.75
C ASP A 339 15.27 18.51 -13.63
N ASP A 340 15.09 17.71 -14.69
CA ASP A 340 16.12 17.49 -15.69
C ASP A 340 16.49 18.81 -16.39
N GLY A 341 17.80 19.03 -16.54
CA GLY A 341 18.31 20.28 -17.14
C GLY A 341 18.33 21.49 -16.23
N VAL A 342 17.65 21.47 -15.08
CA VAL A 342 17.70 22.56 -14.10
C VAL A 342 19.01 22.50 -13.34
N ARG A 343 19.64 23.68 -13.15
CA ARG A 343 20.81 23.84 -12.27
C ARG A 343 20.35 24.42 -10.93
N TYR A 344 21.00 24.01 -9.87
CA TYR A 344 20.84 24.64 -8.57
C TYR A 344 21.76 25.86 -8.44
N ILE A 345 21.33 26.86 -7.70
CA ILE A 345 22.14 28.02 -7.31
C ILE A 345 22.54 27.80 -5.85
N ALA A 346 23.83 27.83 -5.57
CA ALA A 346 24.37 27.51 -4.27
C ALA A 346 25.32 28.56 -3.73
N THR A 347 25.22 28.78 -2.42
CA THR A 347 26.18 29.48 -1.57
C THR A 347 26.56 28.57 -0.39
N SER A 348 27.44 29.01 0.49
CA SER A 348 27.79 28.25 1.71
C SER A 348 26.64 28.09 2.71
N THR A 349 25.57 28.88 2.56
CA THR A 349 24.42 28.91 3.51
C THR A 349 23.10 28.63 2.86
N LYS A 350 23.03 28.54 1.52
CA LYS A 350 21.75 28.43 0.80
C LYS A 350 21.92 27.70 -0.53
N VAL A 351 20.97 26.80 -0.82
CA VAL A 351 20.83 26.13 -2.14
C VAL A 351 19.39 26.31 -2.63
N GLN A 352 19.23 26.66 -3.90
CA GLN A 352 17.92 26.86 -4.52
C GLN A 352 17.84 26.09 -5.85
N TRP A 353 16.70 25.47 -6.11
CA TRP A 353 16.39 24.77 -7.36
C TRP A 353 14.89 24.75 -7.61
N VAL A 354 14.48 24.32 -8.78
CA VAL A 354 13.06 24.12 -9.16
C VAL A 354 12.81 22.64 -9.42
N TYR A 355 11.65 22.17 -9.00
CA TYR A 355 11.14 20.84 -9.32
C TYR A 355 9.61 20.84 -9.42
N ASN A 356 9.07 20.32 -10.52
CA ASN A 356 7.62 20.21 -10.76
C ASN A 356 6.84 21.51 -10.50
N GLY A 357 7.38 22.66 -10.94
CA GLY A 357 6.73 23.95 -10.77
C GLY A 357 6.77 24.51 -9.34
N CYS A 358 7.58 23.94 -8.47
CA CYS A 358 7.84 24.49 -7.14
C CYS A 358 9.31 24.87 -6.97
N LYS A 359 9.54 25.97 -6.28
CA LYS A 359 10.86 26.42 -5.89
C LYS A 359 11.21 25.83 -4.53
N PHE A 360 12.34 25.15 -4.48
CA PHE A 360 12.93 24.62 -3.27
C PHE A 360 14.08 25.53 -2.82
N THR A 361 14.12 25.83 -1.56
CA THR A 361 15.22 26.57 -0.94
C THR A 361 15.67 25.84 0.32
N CYS A 362 16.88 25.28 0.29
CA CYS A 362 17.51 24.74 1.49
C CYS A 362 18.46 25.77 2.07
N SER A 363 18.38 26.01 3.38
CA SER A 363 19.26 26.91 4.14
C SER A 363 19.87 26.17 5.33
N GLY A 364 21.04 26.62 5.78
CA GLY A 364 21.81 26.04 6.89
C GLY A 364 23.31 26.19 6.67
N GLU A 365 24.10 25.48 7.46
CA GLU A 365 25.56 25.37 7.23
C GLU A 365 25.77 24.26 6.21
N ILE A 366 26.10 24.61 4.96
CA ILE A 366 26.20 23.65 3.85
C ILE A 366 27.67 23.28 3.63
N ASP A 367 27.97 22.01 3.85
CA ASP A 367 29.33 21.47 3.70
C ASP A 367 29.59 20.97 2.26
N ALA A 368 28.60 20.30 1.67
CA ALA A 368 28.70 19.76 0.31
C ALA A 368 27.35 19.60 -0.38
N ILE A 369 27.37 19.67 -1.72
CA ILE A 369 26.23 19.43 -2.59
C ILE A 369 26.65 18.44 -3.66
N GLN A 370 25.84 17.39 -3.87
CA GLN A 370 26.10 16.34 -4.84
C GLN A 370 24.83 16.04 -5.61
N GLU A 371 24.95 15.63 -6.86
CA GLU A 371 23.85 15.07 -7.64
C GLU A 371 23.82 13.55 -7.49
N ASP A 372 22.63 13.00 -7.41
CA ASP A 372 22.36 11.56 -7.30
C ASP A 372 21.08 11.24 -8.08
N PHE A 373 20.64 9.99 -8.03
CA PHE A 373 19.42 9.53 -8.69
C PHE A 373 18.56 8.71 -7.75
N ALA A 374 17.25 8.82 -7.97
CA ALA A 374 16.23 7.94 -7.40
C ALA A 374 15.43 7.28 -8.53
N TYR A 375 14.74 6.20 -8.20
CA TYR A 375 13.81 5.54 -9.11
C TYR A 375 12.40 5.68 -8.56
N GLN A 376 11.48 6.04 -9.43
CA GLN A 376 10.06 6.17 -9.13
C GLN A 376 9.23 5.38 -10.14
N SER A 377 8.12 4.82 -9.67
CA SER A 377 7.10 4.26 -10.52
C SER A 377 5.79 5.00 -10.26
N VAL A 378 5.42 5.84 -11.20
CA VAL A 378 4.19 6.65 -11.13
C VAL A 378 2.99 5.83 -11.57
N ARG A 379 3.20 4.86 -12.49
CA ARG A 379 2.17 3.97 -13.02
C ARG A 379 2.68 2.53 -13.09
N TYR A 380 1.75 1.59 -13.14
CA TYR A 380 2.08 0.19 -13.32
C TYR A 380 2.94 -0.04 -14.58
N ARG A 381 4.09 -0.70 -14.42
CA ARG A 381 5.12 -0.98 -15.43
C ARG A 381 5.90 0.24 -15.96
N GLU A 382 5.66 1.43 -15.45
CA GLU A 382 6.45 2.61 -15.79
C GLU A 382 7.54 2.83 -14.74
N GLU A 383 8.74 3.09 -15.21
CA GLU A 383 9.90 3.41 -14.38
C GLU A 383 10.46 4.77 -14.81
N LYS A 384 10.60 5.67 -13.86
CA LYS A 384 11.22 6.97 -14.06
C LYS A 384 12.48 7.08 -13.20
N LYS A 385 13.60 7.47 -13.82
CA LYS A 385 14.80 7.88 -13.12
C LYS A 385 14.72 9.38 -12.85
N ILE A 386 14.86 9.79 -11.61
CA ILE A 386 14.74 11.17 -11.15
C ILE A 386 16.09 11.64 -10.65
N ARG A 387 16.52 12.83 -11.09
CA ARG A 387 17.70 13.51 -10.54
C ARG A 387 17.41 13.97 -9.11
N VAL A 388 18.39 13.89 -8.25
CA VAL A 388 18.29 14.24 -6.83
C VAL A 388 19.45 15.15 -6.45
N VAL A 389 19.12 16.23 -5.76
CA VAL A 389 20.10 17.06 -5.05
C VAL A 389 20.29 16.47 -3.66
N ARG A 390 21.52 16.11 -3.34
CA ARG A 390 21.94 15.67 -2.02
C ARG A 390 22.74 16.78 -1.35
N ILE A 391 22.26 17.29 -0.22
CA ILE A 391 22.86 18.39 0.52
C ILE A 391 23.39 17.86 1.85
N GLN A 392 24.65 18.08 2.10
CA GLN A 392 25.31 17.77 3.38
C GLN A 392 25.52 19.05 4.17
N GLY A 393 25.28 19.00 5.47
CA GLY A 393 25.44 20.18 6.31
C GLY A 393 24.82 20.01 7.70
N LYS A 394 24.65 21.15 8.40
CA LYS A 394 24.05 21.20 9.73
C LYS A 394 22.90 22.20 9.75
N ASN A 395 21.93 21.98 10.65
CA ASN A 395 20.78 22.86 10.86
C ASN A 395 20.05 23.13 9.55
N LEU A 396 19.83 22.07 8.75
CA LEU A 396 19.24 22.20 7.43
C LEU A 396 17.73 22.42 7.53
N GLN A 397 17.25 23.42 6.78
CA GLN A 397 15.83 23.72 6.64
C GLN A 397 15.51 23.90 5.17
N THR A 398 14.48 23.19 4.69
CA THR A 398 14.01 23.32 3.30
C THR A 398 12.66 24.02 3.28
N SER A 399 12.53 25.08 2.49
CA SER A 399 11.23 25.66 2.12
C SER A 399 10.83 25.24 0.72
N VAL A 400 9.52 25.03 0.51
CA VAL A 400 8.92 24.69 -0.78
C VAL A 400 7.80 25.71 -1.05
N GLU A 401 7.88 26.37 -2.19
CA GLU A 401 6.97 27.43 -2.62
C GLU A 401 6.52 27.14 -4.06
N PRO A 402 5.24 27.36 -4.45
CA PRO A 402 4.84 27.27 -5.84
C PRO A 402 5.55 28.37 -6.65
N CYS A 403 5.98 28.04 -7.87
CA CYS A 403 6.42 29.05 -8.83
C CYS A 403 5.16 29.72 -9.39
N LEU A 404 4.99 31.02 -9.11
CA LEU A 404 3.93 31.86 -9.66
C LEU A 404 4.14 32.09 -11.15
#